data_904b167acecea810b269c28569447df7
#
_entry.id   904b167acecea810b269c28569447df7
#
_cell.length_a   1.000
_cell.length_b   1.000
_cell.length_c   1.000
_cell.angle_alpha   90.00
_cell.angle_beta   90.00
_cell.angle_gamma   90.00
#
_symmetry.space_group_name_H-M   'P 1'
#
loop_
_entity.id
_entity.type
_entity.pdbx_description
1 polymer ?
#
loop_
_entity_poly.entity_id
_entity_poly.type
_entity_poly.pdbx_seq_one_letter_code
_entity_poly.pdbx_strand_id
1 'polypeptide(L)'
;MLFRSHSNGYSLIRRLVAQQNLNWSSPDPTGSSLSLAEALLTPTKIYVKSLLETINAVKNIKGLVHITGGGFQENLPRILTPELTAHIDLKTWEMPPIFNWLQQVGNMAMTEMLRTFNCGIGMTIVVAPENVDKAMASLTEQGEKGFVIGHIATRENDPVTFSGLNTD
;
A
#
# COMPACT_ATOMS: atom_id res chain seq x y z
N MET A 1 -7.43 10.44 -5.25
CA MET A 1 -7.23 8.97 -5.10
C MET A 1 -8.14 8.54 -3.96
N LEU A 2 -9.05 7.61 -4.18
CA LEU A 2 -9.94 7.13 -3.11
C LEU A 2 -9.14 6.24 -2.14
N PHE A 3 -9.37 6.45 -0.85
CA PHE A 3 -8.82 5.60 0.20
C PHE A 3 -9.27 4.14 0.01
N ARG A 4 -8.36 3.21 0.12
CA ARG A 4 -8.66 1.77 0.06
C ARG A 4 -7.78 1.04 1.06
N SER A 5 -8.34 0.76 2.24
CA SER A 5 -7.64 -0.01 3.28
C SER A 5 -7.51 -1.50 2.95
N HIS A 6 -8.11 -1.94 1.82
CA HIS A 6 -8.27 -3.34 1.49
C HIS A 6 -8.88 -4.16 2.63
N SER A 7 -9.86 -3.54 3.31
CA SER A 7 -10.61 -4.13 4.41
C SER A 7 -9.77 -4.53 5.64
N ASN A 8 -8.63 -3.86 5.86
CA ASN A 8 -7.74 -4.15 6.97
C ASN A 8 -7.74 -3.05 8.04
N GLY A 9 -7.37 -3.41 9.27
CA GLY A 9 -7.19 -2.48 10.37
C GLY A 9 -8.48 -1.91 10.97
N TYR A 10 -9.66 -2.44 10.65
CA TYR A 10 -10.94 -1.87 11.10
C TYR A 10 -11.15 -1.88 12.61
N SER A 11 -10.58 -2.82 13.35
CA SER A 11 -10.64 -2.81 14.82
C SER A 11 -9.92 -1.58 15.39
N LEU A 12 -8.77 -1.25 14.85
CA LEU A 12 -8.01 -0.04 15.19
C LEU A 12 -8.77 1.22 14.75
N ILE A 13 -9.26 1.25 13.51
CA ILE A 13 -10.02 2.39 12.97
C ILE A 13 -11.24 2.70 13.85
N ARG A 14 -12.04 1.70 14.24
CA ARG A 14 -13.20 1.89 15.12
C ARG A 14 -12.81 2.50 16.47
N ARG A 15 -11.72 2.03 17.06
CA ARG A 15 -11.19 2.57 18.31
C ARG A 15 -10.79 4.04 18.16
N LEU A 16 -10.05 4.38 17.09
CA LEU A 16 -9.61 5.75 16.83
C LEU A 16 -10.78 6.69 16.58
N VAL A 17 -11.77 6.28 15.79
CA VAL A 17 -12.99 7.07 15.54
C VAL A 17 -13.74 7.36 16.85
N ALA A 18 -13.88 6.36 17.72
CA ALA A 18 -14.51 6.55 19.03
C ALA A 18 -13.69 7.49 19.93
N GLN A 19 -12.37 7.37 19.97
CA GLN A 19 -11.50 8.24 20.75
C GLN A 19 -11.56 9.71 20.30
N GLN A 20 -11.82 9.96 19.03
CA GLN A 20 -12.00 11.30 18.47
C GLN A 20 -13.43 11.86 18.64
N ASN A 21 -14.31 11.14 19.34
CA ASN A 21 -15.73 11.46 19.47
C ASN A 21 -16.45 11.67 18.11
N LEU A 22 -15.97 11.00 17.07
CA LEU A 22 -16.57 10.99 15.74
C LEU A 22 -17.58 9.85 15.62
N ASN A 23 -18.54 10.02 14.71
CA ASN A 23 -19.45 8.96 14.29
C ASN A 23 -19.29 8.70 12.77
N TRP A 24 -19.91 7.64 12.29
CA TRP A 24 -19.73 7.22 10.90
C TRP A 24 -20.33 8.17 9.87
N SER A 25 -21.29 9.01 10.28
CA SER A 25 -21.86 10.09 9.45
C SER A 25 -21.12 11.42 9.58
N SER A 26 -20.11 11.51 10.44
CA SER A 26 -19.25 12.70 10.51
C SER A 26 -18.61 12.96 9.15
N PRO A 27 -18.32 14.22 8.79
CA PRO A 27 -17.55 14.53 7.59
C PRO A 27 -16.19 13.84 7.60
N ASP A 28 -15.70 13.47 6.41
CA ASP A 28 -14.34 12.97 6.25
C ASP A 28 -13.32 14.01 6.75
N PRO A 29 -12.51 13.69 7.75
CA PRO A 29 -11.55 14.63 8.33
C PRO A 29 -10.44 15.06 7.35
N THR A 30 -10.34 14.42 6.20
CA THR A 30 -9.37 14.79 5.15
C THR A 30 -9.91 15.83 4.18
N GLY A 31 -11.13 16.31 4.40
CA GLY A 31 -11.76 17.38 3.61
C GLY A 31 -12.40 16.92 2.31
N SER A 32 -12.61 15.64 2.11
CA SER A 32 -13.42 15.15 1.00
C SER A 32 -14.91 15.43 1.24
N SER A 33 -15.73 15.36 0.19
CA SER A 33 -17.20 15.54 0.31
C SER A 33 -17.91 14.30 0.87
N LEU A 34 -17.17 13.26 1.24
CA LEU A 34 -17.70 12.00 1.75
C LEU A 34 -17.94 12.08 3.27
N SER A 35 -18.80 11.20 3.77
CA SER A 35 -18.82 10.86 5.19
C SER A 35 -17.61 9.99 5.55
N LEU A 36 -17.27 9.95 6.83
CA LEU A 36 -16.21 9.10 7.34
C LEU A 36 -16.43 7.61 6.98
N ALA A 37 -17.69 7.14 7.04
CA ALA A 37 -18.04 5.79 6.63
C ALA A 37 -17.74 5.55 5.15
N GLU A 38 -18.18 6.43 4.26
CA GLU A 38 -17.95 6.30 2.81
C GLU A 38 -16.46 6.31 2.47
N ALA A 39 -15.69 7.21 3.10
CA ALA A 39 -14.25 7.26 2.92
C ALA A 39 -13.58 5.94 3.37
N LEU A 40 -13.92 5.43 4.55
CA LEU A 40 -13.30 4.24 5.15
C LEU A 40 -13.81 2.92 4.55
N LEU A 41 -15.06 2.86 4.08
CA LEU A 41 -15.65 1.66 3.48
C LEU A 41 -15.46 1.58 1.96
N THR A 42 -14.64 2.43 1.38
CA THR A 42 -14.30 2.31 -0.05
C THR A 42 -13.87 0.87 -0.38
N PRO A 43 -14.55 0.19 -1.32
CA PRO A 43 -14.28 -1.22 -1.62
C PRO A 43 -12.84 -1.47 -2.05
N THR A 44 -12.32 -2.64 -1.71
CA THR A 44 -11.02 -3.11 -2.22
C THR A 44 -11.02 -3.07 -3.75
N LYS A 45 -9.97 -2.53 -4.32
CA LYS A 45 -9.81 -2.46 -5.78
C LYS A 45 -9.61 -3.86 -6.37
N ILE A 46 -10.29 -4.13 -7.47
CA ILE A 46 -10.11 -5.35 -8.25
C ILE A 46 -9.01 -5.10 -9.28
N TYR A 47 -7.86 -5.77 -9.10
CA TYR A 47 -6.67 -5.60 -9.94
C TYR A 47 -6.60 -6.60 -11.11
N VAL A 48 -7.52 -7.57 -11.18
CA VAL A 48 -7.42 -8.72 -12.08
C VAL A 48 -7.20 -8.32 -13.54
N LYS A 49 -8.03 -7.41 -14.06
CA LYS A 49 -7.92 -6.98 -15.46
C LYS A 49 -6.57 -6.33 -15.77
N SER A 50 -6.19 -5.32 -14.99
CA SER A 50 -4.94 -4.60 -15.21
C SER A 50 -3.71 -5.49 -15.04
N LEU A 51 -3.75 -6.43 -14.09
CA LEU A 51 -2.66 -7.39 -13.90
C LEU A 51 -2.54 -8.39 -15.05
N LEU A 52 -3.65 -8.95 -15.54
CA LEU A 52 -3.63 -9.88 -16.68
C LEU A 52 -3.05 -9.20 -17.94
N GLU A 53 -3.45 -7.97 -18.22
CA GLU A 53 -2.89 -7.21 -19.35
C GLU A 53 -1.40 -6.94 -19.15
N THR A 54 -0.97 -6.57 -17.94
CA THR A 54 0.45 -6.35 -17.63
C THR A 54 1.27 -7.64 -17.74
N ILE A 55 0.75 -8.78 -17.25
CA ILE A 55 1.39 -10.09 -17.40
C ILE A 55 1.58 -10.43 -18.89
N ASN A 56 0.55 -10.22 -19.70
CA ASN A 56 0.61 -10.47 -21.15
C ASN A 56 1.62 -9.56 -21.85
N ALA A 57 1.67 -8.30 -21.46
CA ALA A 57 2.61 -7.34 -22.01
C ALA A 57 4.07 -7.68 -21.65
N VAL A 58 4.34 -7.88 -20.35
CA VAL A 58 5.71 -8.05 -19.84
C VAL A 58 6.25 -9.46 -20.03
N LYS A 59 5.39 -10.49 -20.00
CA LYS A 59 5.70 -11.93 -20.15
C LYS A 59 6.65 -12.55 -19.11
N ASN A 60 7.27 -11.76 -18.26
CA ASN A 60 8.25 -12.23 -17.27
C ASN A 60 8.07 -11.47 -15.94
N ILE A 61 6.89 -11.61 -15.34
CA ILE A 61 6.61 -11.16 -13.99
C ILE A 61 7.28 -12.13 -13.01
N LYS A 62 8.04 -11.61 -12.05
CA LYS A 62 8.75 -12.42 -11.04
C LYS A 62 7.87 -12.69 -9.79
N GLY A 63 6.96 -11.77 -9.50
CA GLY A 63 6.05 -11.92 -8.36
C GLY A 63 4.94 -10.89 -8.35
N LEU A 64 3.84 -11.26 -7.71
CA LEU A 64 2.67 -10.41 -7.49
C LEU A 64 2.28 -10.51 -6.02
N VAL A 65 2.08 -9.38 -5.35
CA VAL A 65 1.68 -9.35 -3.94
C VAL A 65 0.55 -8.37 -3.73
N HIS A 66 -0.56 -8.89 -3.24
CA HIS A 66 -1.66 -8.06 -2.76
C HIS A 66 -1.36 -7.64 -1.31
N ILE A 67 -1.16 -6.35 -1.09
CA ILE A 67 -0.86 -5.81 0.24
C ILE A 67 -2.16 -5.70 1.04
N THR A 68 -2.30 -6.59 2.01
CA THR A 68 -3.48 -6.76 2.88
C THR A 68 -3.07 -6.64 4.35
N GLY A 69 -3.77 -7.31 5.28
CA GLY A 69 -3.39 -7.34 6.69
C GLY A 69 -1.96 -7.83 6.89
N GLY A 70 -1.24 -7.21 7.83
CA GLY A 70 0.19 -7.41 8.00
C GLY A 70 1.08 -6.52 7.12
N GLY A 71 0.46 -5.71 6.22
CA GLY A 71 1.14 -4.70 5.41
C GLY A 71 2.26 -5.26 4.54
N PHE A 72 3.28 -4.45 4.28
CA PHE A 72 4.43 -4.87 3.49
C PHE A 72 5.23 -6.00 4.16
N GLN A 73 5.38 -5.93 5.48
CA GLN A 73 6.25 -6.80 6.27
C GLN A 73 5.81 -8.26 6.24
N GLU A 74 4.51 -8.55 6.18
CA GLU A 74 3.98 -9.91 6.17
C GLU A 74 3.61 -10.40 4.77
N ASN A 75 3.37 -9.49 3.81
CA ASN A 75 2.91 -9.91 2.49
C ASN A 75 4.06 -10.06 1.49
N LEU A 76 5.05 -9.16 1.44
CA LEU A 76 6.18 -9.26 0.51
C LEU A 76 7.02 -10.54 0.71
N PRO A 77 7.34 -10.97 1.95
CA PRO A 77 8.14 -12.18 2.15
C PRO A 77 7.54 -13.47 1.58
N ARG A 78 6.21 -13.49 1.34
CA ARG A 78 5.53 -14.68 0.79
C ARG A 78 5.99 -15.08 -0.62
N ILE A 79 6.57 -14.13 -1.35
CA ILE A 79 7.09 -14.37 -2.71
C ILE A 79 8.61 -14.31 -2.78
N LEU A 80 9.29 -14.00 -1.68
CA LEU A 80 10.74 -13.92 -1.62
C LEU A 80 11.33 -15.24 -1.10
N THR A 81 12.48 -15.61 -1.65
CA THR A 81 13.28 -16.68 -1.04
C THR A 81 14.00 -16.16 0.22
N PRO A 82 14.47 -17.03 1.12
CA PRO A 82 15.14 -16.62 2.36
C PRO A 82 16.35 -15.69 2.15
N GLU A 83 16.98 -15.76 0.98
CA GLU A 83 18.18 -15.02 0.63
C GLU A 83 17.88 -13.60 0.10
N LEU A 84 16.60 -13.27 -0.10
CA LEU A 84 16.19 -12.01 -0.69
C LEU A 84 15.50 -11.09 0.31
N THR A 85 15.66 -9.80 0.08
CA THR A 85 14.97 -8.73 0.79
C THR A 85 14.35 -7.76 -0.22
N ALA A 86 13.21 -7.15 0.17
CA ALA A 86 12.62 -6.03 -0.55
C ALA A 86 13.03 -4.72 0.14
N HIS A 87 13.71 -3.83 -0.58
CA HIS A 87 13.98 -2.45 -0.16
C HIS A 87 12.88 -1.55 -0.70
N ILE A 88 12.13 -0.90 0.21
CA ILE A 88 11.02 -0.01 -0.12
C ILE A 88 11.38 1.42 0.23
N ASP A 89 11.29 2.32 -0.75
CA ASP A 89 11.49 3.76 -0.54
C ASP A 89 10.12 4.46 -0.36
N LEU A 90 9.84 4.90 0.85
CA LEU A 90 8.59 5.55 1.24
C LEU A 90 8.39 6.93 0.59
N LYS A 91 9.43 7.51 -0.02
CA LYS A 91 9.35 8.81 -0.71
C LYS A 91 8.83 8.71 -2.15
N THR A 92 8.66 7.50 -2.68
CA THR A 92 8.27 7.28 -4.08
C THR A 92 6.78 7.45 -4.34
N TRP A 93 5.96 7.51 -3.31
CA TRP A 93 4.52 7.81 -3.41
C TRP A 93 4.04 8.66 -2.25
N GLU A 94 2.94 9.35 -2.45
CA GLU A 94 2.25 10.05 -1.38
C GLU A 94 1.27 9.11 -0.68
N MET A 95 1.37 9.00 0.63
CA MET A 95 0.39 8.27 1.42
C MET A 95 -0.97 8.99 1.34
N PRO A 96 -2.07 8.27 1.05
CA PRO A 96 -3.40 8.87 1.00
C PRO A 96 -3.76 9.61 2.30
N PRO A 97 -4.43 10.79 2.22
CA PRO A 97 -4.67 11.67 3.37
C PRO A 97 -5.31 10.98 4.58
N ILE A 98 -6.20 10.01 4.35
CA ILE A 98 -6.86 9.29 5.43
C ILE A 98 -5.89 8.45 6.27
N PHE A 99 -4.81 7.92 5.69
CA PHE A 99 -3.78 7.22 6.45
C PHE A 99 -2.93 8.20 7.28
N ASN A 100 -2.66 9.41 6.74
CA ASN A 100 -2.01 10.47 7.51
C ASN A 100 -2.88 10.85 8.72
N TRP A 101 -4.19 11.01 8.52
CA TRP A 101 -5.12 11.27 9.62
C TRP A 101 -5.11 10.12 10.65
N LEU A 102 -5.22 8.85 10.22
CA LEU A 102 -5.15 7.69 11.12
C LEU A 102 -3.84 7.65 11.91
N GLN A 103 -2.73 7.96 11.26
CA GLN A 103 -1.42 8.03 11.90
C GLN A 103 -1.39 9.09 13.00
N GLN A 104 -1.88 10.29 12.70
CA GLN A 104 -1.90 11.42 13.65
C GLN A 104 -2.80 11.13 14.86
N VAL A 105 -4.06 10.74 14.63
CA VAL A 105 -5.01 10.49 15.72
C VAL A 105 -4.67 9.26 16.54
N GLY A 106 -3.97 8.30 15.93
CA GLY A 106 -3.46 7.10 16.59
C GLY A 106 -2.10 7.29 17.26
N ASN A 107 -1.43 8.43 17.03
CA ASN A 107 -0.05 8.67 17.41
C ASN A 107 0.84 7.47 17.08
N MET A 108 0.73 6.97 15.83
CA MET A 108 1.37 5.74 15.41
C MET A 108 2.69 6.01 14.70
N ALA A 109 3.71 5.24 15.05
CA ALA A 109 4.96 5.24 14.29
C ALA A 109 4.70 4.76 12.84
N MET A 110 5.48 5.26 11.87
CA MET A 110 5.35 4.85 10.47
C MET A 110 5.53 3.33 10.30
N THR A 111 6.40 2.72 11.07
CA THR A 111 6.61 1.27 11.06
C THR A 111 5.36 0.49 11.45
N GLU A 112 4.55 0.99 12.39
CA GLU A 112 3.29 0.40 12.79
C GLU A 112 2.21 0.62 11.72
N MET A 113 2.20 1.79 11.06
CA MET A 113 1.34 2.06 9.90
C MET A 113 1.60 1.06 8.77
N LEU A 114 2.87 0.82 8.42
CA LEU A 114 3.29 -0.10 7.36
C LEU A 114 3.04 -1.58 7.69
N ARG A 115 2.92 -1.90 8.98
CA ARG A 115 2.55 -3.24 9.45
C ARG A 115 1.04 -3.47 9.43
N THR A 116 0.26 -2.43 9.72
CA THR A 116 -1.20 -2.54 9.85
C THR A 116 -1.92 -2.31 8.52
N PHE A 117 -1.43 -1.35 7.73
CA PHE A 117 -2.08 -0.85 6.53
C PHE A 117 -1.20 -1.00 5.28
N ASN A 118 -1.85 -0.92 4.12
CA ASN A 118 -1.16 -0.86 2.84
C ASN A 118 -0.59 0.54 2.51
N CYS A 119 -0.91 1.56 3.29
CA CYS A 119 -0.45 2.94 3.16
C CYS A 119 -0.56 3.52 1.73
N GLY A 120 -1.53 3.05 0.95
CA GLY A 120 -1.79 3.50 -0.43
C GLY A 120 -1.28 2.57 -1.53
N ILE A 121 -0.45 1.58 -1.20
CA ILE A 121 0.03 0.56 -2.15
C ILE A 121 -0.77 -0.73 -1.96
N GLY A 122 -1.74 -0.96 -2.81
CA GLY A 122 -2.62 -2.13 -2.68
C GLY A 122 -2.08 -3.39 -3.34
N MET A 123 -1.28 -3.23 -4.41
CA MET A 123 -0.70 -4.33 -5.17
C MET A 123 0.73 -4.00 -5.55
N THR A 124 1.62 -4.96 -5.44
CA THR A 124 3.01 -4.85 -5.92
C THR A 124 3.29 -5.88 -7.00
N ILE A 125 4.13 -5.50 -7.95
CA ILE A 125 4.58 -6.34 -9.06
C ILE A 125 6.11 -6.34 -9.03
N VAL A 126 6.72 -7.51 -9.03
CA VAL A 126 8.17 -7.66 -9.15
C VAL A 126 8.51 -8.03 -10.59
N VAL A 127 9.32 -7.21 -11.22
CA VAL A 127 9.79 -7.39 -12.60
C VAL A 127 11.31 -7.22 -12.68
N ALA A 128 11.93 -7.72 -13.74
CA ALA A 128 13.32 -7.41 -14.02
C ALA A 128 13.47 -5.92 -14.40
N PRO A 129 14.64 -5.27 -14.11
CA PRO A 129 14.82 -3.83 -14.34
C PRO A 129 14.48 -3.39 -15.77
N GLU A 130 14.86 -4.17 -16.77
CA GLU A 130 14.59 -3.91 -18.18
C GLU A 130 13.11 -3.93 -18.57
N ASN A 131 12.25 -4.45 -17.70
CA ASN A 131 10.81 -4.55 -17.91
C ASN A 131 9.99 -3.48 -17.14
N VAL A 132 10.64 -2.63 -16.35
CA VAL A 132 9.96 -1.63 -15.51
C VAL A 132 9.14 -0.67 -16.37
N ASP A 133 9.74 -0.05 -17.38
CA ASP A 133 9.05 0.92 -18.23
C ASP A 133 7.86 0.29 -18.95
N LYS A 134 8.01 -0.95 -19.41
CA LYS A 134 6.93 -1.67 -20.07
C LYS A 134 5.78 -2.01 -19.13
N ALA A 135 6.09 -2.41 -17.90
CA ALA A 135 5.08 -2.66 -16.87
C ALA A 135 4.34 -1.36 -16.50
N MET A 136 5.06 -0.26 -16.32
CA MET A 136 4.49 1.06 -16.02
C MET A 136 3.58 1.56 -17.15
N ALA A 137 3.99 1.42 -18.41
CA ALA A 137 3.18 1.79 -19.57
C ALA A 137 1.86 0.98 -19.59
N SER A 138 1.95 -0.35 -19.45
CA SER A 138 0.77 -1.23 -19.42
C SER A 138 -0.19 -0.87 -18.29
N LEU A 139 0.31 -0.61 -17.08
CA LEU A 139 -0.51 -0.18 -15.95
C LEU A 139 -1.22 1.16 -16.25
N THR A 140 -0.51 2.12 -16.82
CA THR A 140 -1.07 3.43 -17.19
C THR A 140 -2.17 3.31 -18.24
N GLU A 141 -2.00 2.47 -19.25
CA GLU A 141 -3.02 2.17 -20.26
C GLU A 141 -4.30 1.57 -19.67
N GLN A 142 -4.17 0.82 -18.57
CA GLN A 142 -5.30 0.27 -17.83
C GLN A 142 -5.89 1.25 -16.78
N GLY A 143 -5.43 2.49 -16.75
CA GLY A 143 -5.89 3.53 -15.81
C GLY A 143 -5.36 3.33 -14.38
N GLU A 144 -4.29 2.54 -14.22
CA GLU A 144 -3.62 2.37 -12.94
C GLU A 144 -2.59 3.48 -12.71
N LYS A 145 -2.46 3.94 -11.47
CA LYS A 145 -1.35 4.80 -11.05
C LYS A 145 -0.27 3.91 -10.45
N GLY A 146 0.76 3.64 -11.24
CA GLY A 146 1.94 2.88 -10.80
C GLY A 146 3.00 3.76 -10.16
N PHE A 147 3.86 3.14 -9.34
CA PHE A 147 5.06 3.74 -8.74
C PHE A 147 6.17 2.69 -8.71
N VAL A 148 7.40 3.09 -8.97
CA VAL A 148 8.57 2.25 -8.70
C VAL A 148 8.92 2.49 -7.23
N ILE A 149 8.51 1.58 -6.36
CA ILE A 149 8.58 1.77 -4.90
C ILE A 149 9.84 1.19 -4.25
N GLY A 150 10.69 0.51 -5.02
CA GLY A 150 11.88 -0.11 -4.47
C GLY A 150 12.45 -1.21 -5.37
N HIS A 151 13.29 -2.05 -4.80
CA HIS A 151 13.96 -3.15 -5.51
C HIS A 151 14.16 -4.37 -4.60
N ILE A 152 14.43 -5.50 -5.23
CA ILE A 152 14.82 -6.74 -4.54
C ILE A 152 16.34 -6.85 -4.54
N ALA A 153 16.91 -7.21 -3.40
CA ALA A 153 18.36 -7.38 -3.21
C ALA A 153 18.67 -8.64 -2.39
N THR A 154 19.96 -8.95 -2.23
CA THR A 154 20.41 -9.99 -1.30
C THR A 154 20.08 -9.56 0.14
N ARG A 155 19.52 -10.48 0.90
CA ARG A 155 19.10 -10.23 2.27
C ARG A 155 20.29 -10.26 3.22
N GLU A 156 20.42 -9.22 4.03
CA GLU A 156 21.39 -9.18 5.13
C GLU A 156 20.71 -9.53 6.46
N ASN A 157 19.57 -8.92 6.77
CA ASN A 157 18.85 -9.09 8.04
C ASN A 157 17.36 -9.37 7.82
N ASP A 158 16.59 -8.32 7.56
CA ASP A 158 15.13 -8.38 7.46
C ASP A 158 14.66 -8.69 6.03
N PRO A 159 13.54 -9.40 5.87
CA PRO A 159 12.98 -9.69 4.55
C PRO A 159 12.38 -8.47 3.85
N VAL A 160 12.10 -7.40 4.60
CA VAL A 160 11.62 -6.10 4.08
C VAL A 160 12.30 -4.99 4.86
N THR A 161 12.88 -4.05 4.15
CA THR A 161 13.50 -2.85 4.73
C THR A 161 12.91 -1.60 4.11
N PHE A 162 12.95 -0.50 4.86
CA PHE A 162 12.35 0.77 4.45
C PHE A 162 13.40 1.88 4.50
N SER A 163 13.43 2.71 3.45
CA SER A 163 14.10 4.00 3.47
C SER A 163 13.09 5.14 3.47
N GLY A 164 13.52 6.34 3.87
CA GLY A 164 12.63 7.50 3.95
C GLY A 164 11.73 7.50 5.20
N LEU A 165 12.00 6.64 6.18
CA LEU A 165 11.44 6.79 7.52
C LEU A 165 11.99 8.10 8.11
N ASN A 166 11.11 9.01 8.53
CA ASN A 166 11.54 10.13 9.35
C ASN A 166 11.93 9.54 10.71
N THR A 167 13.22 9.54 10.99
CA THR A 167 13.74 9.32 12.34
C THR A 167 13.66 10.67 13.05
N ASP A 168 12.54 10.91 13.73
CA ASP A 168 12.48 11.96 14.77
C ASP A 168 13.24 11.51 16.00
#